data_f48300c52d3641da9bd0d6014ec9a521
#
_entry.id   f48300c52d3641da9bd0d6014ec9a521
#
_cell.length_a   1.000
_cell.length_b   1.000
_cell.length_c   1.000
_cell.angle_alpha   90.00
_cell.angle_beta   90.00
_cell.angle_gamma   90.00
#
_symmetry.space_group_name_H-M   'P 1'
#
loop_
_entity.id
_entity.type
_entity.pdbx_description
1 polymer ?
#
loop_
_entity_poly.entity_id
_entity_poly.type
_entity_poly.pdbx_seq_one_letter_code
_entity_poly.pdbx_strand_id
1 'polypeptide(L)'
;MNRIFKIACLILAIFLAPQLQAQVKKQPVKKPLISAKKPIKKVVKKPAVKSAKPVTDTVAKEEFTKVKISTNEGDIVIKLYNKTPQHRDNFIKLVKEHFYDSLLFHRVISQFMIQGGDPKSKTSAAGEMLGMGDVGYTIPAEFDSSLYHKKGALCAARTENPEKASSGCQFYIVQGRNISEGELNNIEQQSGIKYSSAKRMTYKMKGGTPFLDMNYTVFGEVESGMEVVNSIAAVPVDNFKRPIKDIRMRMEIILPTEEKTDSKK
;
A
#
# COMPACT_ATOMS: atom_id res chain seq x y z
N MET A 1 -25.32 29.41 -45.31
CA MET A 1 -25.19 30.29 -44.11
C MET A 1 -24.50 29.52 -43.00
N ASN A 2 -23.25 29.92 -42.72
CA ASN A 2 -22.33 29.22 -41.81
C ASN A 2 -22.73 29.38 -40.34
N ARG A 3 -22.70 28.30 -39.55
CA ARG A 3 -22.51 28.35 -38.10
C ARG A 3 -21.35 27.46 -37.72
N ILE A 4 -20.29 28.12 -37.32
CA ILE A 4 -19.00 27.60 -36.90
C ILE A 4 -19.13 26.94 -35.53
N PHE A 5 -18.78 25.65 -35.42
CA PHE A 5 -18.59 24.96 -34.16
C PHE A 5 -17.27 25.43 -33.54
N LYS A 6 -17.35 26.11 -32.39
CA LYS A 6 -16.19 26.42 -31.55
C LYS A 6 -15.87 25.20 -30.67
N ILE A 7 -14.79 24.53 -30.99
CA ILE A 7 -14.15 23.51 -30.14
C ILE A 7 -13.36 24.29 -29.08
N ALA A 8 -13.77 24.18 -27.84
CA ALA A 8 -13.00 24.69 -26.69
C ALA A 8 -11.92 23.67 -26.31
N CYS A 9 -10.67 23.94 -26.72
CA CYS A 9 -9.49 23.27 -26.16
C CYS A 9 -9.29 23.75 -24.71
N LEU A 10 -9.44 22.83 -23.77
CA LEU A 10 -9.04 23.07 -22.37
C LEU A 10 -7.53 22.91 -22.25
N ILE A 11 -6.82 24.05 -22.25
CA ILE A 11 -5.37 24.14 -22.11
C ILE A 11 -5.02 23.87 -20.64
N LEU A 12 -4.14 22.89 -20.44
CA LEU A 12 -3.47 22.58 -19.19
C LEU A 12 -2.56 23.75 -18.80
N ALA A 13 -2.96 24.54 -17.81
CA ALA A 13 -2.14 25.63 -17.29
C ALA A 13 -1.03 25.05 -16.40
N ILE A 14 0.20 25.04 -16.91
CA ILE A 14 1.43 24.81 -16.15
C ILE A 14 1.72 26.13 -15.41
N PHE A 15 1.50 26.18 -14.10
CA PHE A 15 1.93 27.30 -13.25
C PHE A 15 3.44 27.21 -13.05
N LEU A 16 4.19 28.09 -13.75
CA LEU A 16 5.55 28.42 -13.42
C LEU A 16 5.51 29.42 -12.25
N ALA A 17 5.88 28.98 -11.05
CA ALA A 17 6.11 29.89 -9.93
C ALA A 17 7.52 30.50 -10.03
N PRO A 18 7.70 31.83 -9.84
CA PRO A 18 9.02 32.45 -9.81
C PRO A 18 9.73 32.10 -8.51
N GLN A 19 10.97 31.61 -8.61
CA GLN A 19 11.85 31.40 -7.48
C GLN A 19 12.25 32.72 -6.84
N LEU A 20 11.75 32.98 -5.64
CA LEU A 20 12.24 34.09 -4.80
C LEU A 20 13.46 33.56 -4.03
N GLN A 21 14.66 33.96 -4.47
CA GLN A 21 15.90 33.71 -3.77
C GLN A 21 15.99 34.59 -2.52
N ALA A 22 15.73 34.01 -1.34
CA ALA A 22 16.05 34.64 -0.07
C ALA A 22 17.53 34.40 0.26
N GLN A 23 18.33 35.45 0.20
CA GLN A 23 19.73 35.45 0.67
C GLN A 23 19.75 35.36 2.19
N VAL A 24 20.15 34.22 2.74
CA VAL A 24 20.44 34.03 4.17
C VAL A 24 21.89 34.45 4.43
N LYS A 25 22.06 35.56 5.14
CA LYS A 25 23.38 36.04 5.64
C LYS A 25 23.89 35.03 6.68
N LYS A 26 25.05 34.43 6.39
CA LYS A 26 25.78 33.55 7.34
C LYS A 26 26.39 34.41 8.45
N GLN A 27 25.96 34.20 9.69
CA GLN A 27 26.67 34.67 10.88
C GLN A 27 27.71 33.62 11.31
N PRO A 28 28.89 34.03 11.81
CA PRO A 28 29.96 33.10 12.20
C PRO A 28 29.69 32.46 13.56
N VAL A 29 29.65 31.14 13.60
CA VAL A 29 29.51 30.36 14.83
C VAL A 29 30.87 30.29 15.55
N LYS A 30 30.93 30.80 16.79
CA LYS A 30 32.08 30.69 17.70
C LYS A 30 32.25 29.24 18.16
N LYS A 31 33.45 28.67 17.93
CA LYS A 31 33.84 27.33 18.43
C LYS A 31 33.97 27.34 19.96
N PRO A 32 33.46 26.34 20.70
CA PRO A 32 33.80 26.15 22.10
C PRO A 32 35.16 25.45 22.25
N LEU A 33 35.99 25.93 23.18
CA LEU A 33 37.29 25.33 23.57
C LEU A 33 37.03 23.97 24.24
N ILE A 34 37.66 22.93 23.70
CA ILE A 34 37.65 21.59 24.31
C ILE A 34 38.86 21.50 25.26
N SER A 35 38.57 21.45 26.60
CA SER A 35 39.55 21.16 27.66
C SER A 35 39.88 19.65 27.64
N ALA A 36 41.16 19.34 27.51
CA ALA A 36 41.70 17.99 27.55
C ALA A 36 41.65 17.40 28.96
N LYS A 37 40.92 16.31 29.19
CA LYS A 37 41.01 15.45 30.37
C LYS A 37 41.76 14.16 30.03
N LYS A 38 42.77 13.84 30.90
CA LYS A 38 43.67 12.68 30.84
C LYS A 38 42.94 11.31 30.81
N PRO A 39 43.47 10.27 30.18
CA PRO A 39 42.85 8.95 30.13
C PRO A 39 43.08 8.16 31.44
N ILE A 40 41.97 7.66 32.02
CA ILE A 40 41.99 6.71 33.14
C ILE A 40 42.06 5.29 32.55
N LYS A 41 43.14 4.54 32.82
CA LYS A 41 43.23 3.11 32.48
C LYS A 41 42.32 2.31 33.41
N LYS A 42 41.20 1.77 32.88
CA LYS A 42 40.42 0.72 33.54
C LYS A 42 40.84 -0.66 33.02
N VAL A 43 41.36 -1.46 33.95
CA VAL A 43 41.64 -2.89 33.73
C VAL A 43 40.29 -3.62 33.67
N VAL A 44 39.96 -4.19 32.51
CA VAL A 44 38.76 -5.00 32.34
C VAL A 44 39.15 -6.46 32.58
N LYS A 45 38.66 -7.04 33.68
CA LYS A 45 38.70 -8.50 33.94
C LYS A 45 37.69 -9.19 33.01
N LYS A 46 38.21 -10.15 32.22
CA LYS A 46 37.45 -11.01 31.32
C LYS A 46 36.44 -11.88 32.11
N PRO A 47 35.12 -11.87 31.84
CA PRO A 47 34.22 -12.86 32.44
C PRO A 47 34.39 -14.22 31.76
N ALA A 48 34.37 -15.30 32.53
CA ALA A 48 34.40 -16.68 32.06
C ALA A 48 33.16 -16.99 31.19
N VAL A 49 33.44 -17.58 30.02
CA VAL A 49 32.43 -18.07 29.08
C VAL A 49 31.78 -19.29 29.72
N LYS A 50 30.52 -19.16 30.21
CA LYS A 50 29.66 -20.30 30.50
C LYS A 50 29.12 -20.87 29.19
N SER A 51 29.39 -22.16 28.98
CA SER A 51 28.87 -22.97 27.87
C SER A 51 27.36 -22.74 27.73
N ALA A 52 26.95 -22.12 26.63
CA ALA A 52 25.54 -21.99 26.24
C ALA A 52 25.08 -23.34 25.68
N LYS A 53 23.98 -23.85 26.22
CA LYS A 53 23.22 -24.96 25.62
C LYS A 53 22.75 -24.57 24.22
N PRO A 54 22.67 -25.50 23.26
CA PRO A 54 22.15 -25.19 21.93
C PRO A 54 20.71 -24.71 22.07
N VAL A 55 20.48 -23.45 21.70
CA VAL A 55 19.13 -22.91 21.49
C VAL A 55 18.65 -23.53 20.19
N THR A 56 17.73 -24.46 20.28
CA THR A 56 16.94 -24.88 19.11
C THR A 56 16.06 -23.67 18.74
N ASP A 57 16.49 -22.91 17.72
CA ASP A 57 15.67 -21.92 17.07
C ASP A 57 14.50 -22.62 16.35
N THR A 58 13.45 -22.91 17.10
CA THR A 58 12.11 -23.09 16.53
C THR A 58 11.68 -21.68 16.11
N VAL A 59 11.94 -21.32 14.85
CA VAL A 59 11.35 -20.14 14.23
C VAL A 59 9.84 -20.34 14.29
N ALA A 60 9.19 -19.71 15.28
CA ALA A 60 7.74 -19.70 15.36
C ALA A 60 7.22 -19.15 14.03
N LYS A 61 6.43 -19.95 13.30
CA LYS A 61 5.83 -19.54 12.03
C LYS A 61 4.98 -18.30 12.32
N GLU A 62 5.33 -17.17 11.72
CA GLU A 62 4.57 -15.93 11.89
C GLU A 62 3.14 -16.17 11.39
N GLU A 63 2.15 -16.03 12.28
CA GLU A 63 0.75 -16.23 11.96
C GLU A 63 0.17 -14.91 11.40
N PHE A 64 -0.46 -14.98 10.23
CA PHE A 64 -1.08 -13.86 9.55
C PHE A 64 -2.59 -14.03 9.53
N THR A 65 -3.31 -12.93 9.82
CA THR A 65 -4.76 -12.91 9.58
C THR A 65 -5.03 -12.92 8.08
N LYS A 66 -5.92 -13.79 7.64
CA LYS A 66 -6.37 -13.90 6.25
C LYS A 66 -7.82 -13.43 6.12
N VAL A 67 -8.11 -12.78 4.99
CA VAL A 67 -9.44 -12.31 4.63
C VAL A 67 -9.80 -12.86 3.26
N LYS A 68 -10.99 -13.44 3.13
CA LYS A 68 -11.56 -13.79 1.85
C LYS A 68 -12.45 -12.66 1.35
N ILE A 69 -12.24 -12.22 0.13
CA ILE A 69 -13.13 -11.30 -0.61
C ILE A 69 -13.84 -12.13 -1.67
N SER A 70 -15.15 -12.30 -1.53
CA SER A 70 -15.98 -12.96 -2.52
C SER A 70 -16.62 -11.93 -3.43
N THR A 71 -16.58 -12.16 -4.74
CA THR A 71 -17.17 -11.33 -5.78
C THR A 71 -17.91 -12.16 -6.80
N ASN A 72 -18.66 -11.51 -7.69
CA ASN A 72 -19.27 -12.18 -8.86
C ASN A 72 -18.23 -12.63 -9.92
N GLU A 73 -16.97 -12.20 -9.79
CA GLU A 73 -15.86 -12.62 -10.66
C GLU A 73 -15.03 -13.75 -10.04
N GLY A 74 -15.29 -14.12 -8.77
CA GLY A 74 -14.59 -15.15 -8.01
C GLY A 74 -14.09 -14.67 -6.65
N ASP A 75 -13.32 -15.52 -5.98
CA ASP A 75 -12.78 -15.29 -4.65
C ASP A 75 -11.32 -14.84 -4.70
N ILE A 76 -10.97 -13.88 -3.82
CA ILE A 76 -9.60 -13.42 -3.59
C ILE A 76 -9.26 -13.64 -2.12
N VAL A 77 -8.17 -14.31 -1.82
CA VAL A 77 -7.66 -14.45 -0.45
C VAL A 77 -6.51 -13.49 -0.22
N ILE A 78 -6.62 -12.69 0.81
CA ILE A 78 -5.62 -11.70 1.22
C ILE A 78 -4.97 -12.14 2.53
N LYS A 79 -3.65 -12.00 2.61
CA LYS A 79 -2.87 -12.08 3.82
C LYS A 79 -2.54 -10.68 4.30
N LEU A 80 -2.87 -10.35 5.56
CA LEU A 80 -2.58 -9.06 6.18
C LEU A 80 -1.22 -9.08 6.89
N TYR A 81 -0.47 -7.95 6.82
CA TYR A 81 0.86 -7.86 7.40
C TYR A 81 0.85 -7.39 8.85
N ASN A 82 1.67 -8.01 9.70
CA ASN A 82 1.84 -7.61 11.11
C ASN A 82 2.64 -6.32 11.28
N LYS A 83 3.43 -5.93 10.26
CA LYS A 83 4.25 -4.71 10.26
C LYS A 83 3.46 -3.40 10.11
N THR A 84 2.20 -3.48 9.77
CA THR A 84 1.30 -2.33 9.63
C THR A 84 0.05 -2.54 10.49
N PRO A 85 0.21 -2.58 11.82
CA PRO A 85 -0.83 -3.02 12.74
C PRO A 85 -2.07 -2.12 12.73
N GLN A 86 -1.94 -0.80 12.57
CA GLN A 86 -3.09 0.09 12.57
C GLN A 86 -3.98 -0.16 11.35
N HIS A 87 -3.40 -0.28 10.15
CA HIS A 87 -4.16 -0.61 8.93
C HIS A 87 -4.74 -2.02 9.00
N ARG A 88 -3.95 -3.00 9.44
CA ARG A 88 -4.40 -4.39 9.62
C ARG A 88 -5.60 -4.47 10.56
N ASP A 89 -5.48 -3.91 11.76
CA ASP A 89 -6.49 -4.06 12.82
C ASP A 89 -7.78 -3.29 12.46
N ASN A 90 -7.65 -2.11 11.83
CA ASN A 90 -8.77 -1.37 11.30
C ASN A 90 -9.49 -2.15 10.19
N PHE A 91 -8.76 -2.74 9.25
CA PHE A 91 -9.35 -3.54 8.18
C PHE A 91 -10.08 -4.76 8.74
N ILE A 92 -9.48 -5.48 9.69
CA ILE A 92 -10.11 -6.61 10.40
C ILE A 92 -11.39 -6.17 11.11
N LYS A 93 -11.38 -5.03 11.79
CA LYS A 93 -12.56 -4.46 12.46
C LYS A 93 -13.69 -4.26 11.46
N LEU A 94 -13.44 -3.57 10.35
CA LEU A 94 -14.46 -3.30 9.33
C LEU A 94 -14.99 -4.57 8.66
N VAL A 95 -14.14 -5.59 8.44
CA VAL A 95 -14.57 -6.92 7.95
C VAL A 95 -15.51 -7.59 8.95
N LYS A 96 -15.16 -7.59 10.24
CA LYS A 96 -16.00 -8.18 11.30
C LYS A 96 -17.35 -7.45 11.49
N GLU A 97 -17.37 -6.15 11.22
CA GLU A 97 -18.58 -5.31 11.25
C GLU A 97 -19.43 -5.43 9.98
N HIS A 98 -19.04 -6.30 9.02
CA HIS A 98 -19.71 -6.45 7.73
C HIS A 98 -19.80 -5.14 6.92
N PHE A 99 -18.87 -4.21 7.18
CA PHE A 99 -18.85 -2.90 6.53
C PHE A 99 -18.72 -3.02 5.01
N TYR A 100 -17.86 -3.92 4.53
CA TYR A 100 -17.57 -4.10 3.11
C TYR A 100 -18.65 -4.86 2.34
N ASP A 101 -19.63 -5.45 3.02
CA ASP A 101 -20.68 -6.25 2.39
C ASP A 101 -21.52 -5.39 1.43
N SER A 102 -21.60 -5.83 0.18
CA SER A 102 -22.26 -5.16 -0.94
C SER A 102 -21.59 -3.88 -1.46
N LEU A 103 -20.43 -3.48 -0.95
CA LEU A 103 -19.64 -2.41 -1.56
C LEU A 103 -19.08 -2.85 -2.92
N LEU A 104 -18.69 -1.86 -3.73
CA LEU A 104 -18.19 -2.09 -5.09
C LEU A 104 -16.66 -1.97 -5.17
N PHE A 105 -16.06 -2.70 -6.12
CA PHE A 105 -14.85 -2.22 -6.76
C PHE A 105 -15.23 -1.07 -7.69
N HIS A 106 -15.24 0.14 -7.14
CA HIS A 106 -15.81 1.34 -7.78
C HIS A 106 -14.85 2.05 -8.74
N ARG A 107 -13.57 1.71 -8.73
CA ARG A 107 -12.56 2.27 -9.63
C ARG A 107 -11.58 1.19 -10.08
N VAL A 108 -11.50 0.98 -11.39
CA VAL A 108 -10.69 -0.07 -11.99
C VAL A 108 -9.85 0.54 -13.11
N ILE A 109 -8.54 0.36 -13.05
CA ILE A 109 -7.61 0.79 -14.09
C ILE A 109 -6.71 -0.38 -14.45
N SER A 110 -6.85 -0.85 -15.69
CA SER A 110 -6.01 -1.92 -16.22
C SER A 110 -4.52 -1.57 -16.15
N GLN A 111 -3.69 -2.57 -15.86
CA GLN A 111 -2.24 -2.44 -15.65
C GLN A 111 -1.85 -1.54 -14.45
N PHE A 112 -2.82 -1.21 -13.61
CA PHE A 112 -2.60 -0.39 -12.41
C PHE A 112 -3.19 -1.05 -11.17
N MET A 113 -4.51 -0.90 -10.90
CA MET A 113 -5.13 -1.41 -9.68
C MET A 113 -6.65 -1.55 -9.79
N ILE A 114 -7.23 -2.28 -8.84
CA ILE A 114 -8.66 -2.30 -8.54
C ILE A 114 -8.89 -1.70 -7.15
N GLN A 115 -9.80 -0.75 -7.01
CA GLN A 115 -10.05 0.01 -5.78
C GLN A 115 -11.49 -0.14 -5.32
N GLY A 116 -11.66 -0.36 -4.01
CA GLY A 116 -12.95 -0.51 -3.35
C GLY A 116 -13.00 0.19 -1.99
N GLY A 117 -14.09 -0.04 -1.25
CA GLY A 117 -14.24 0.44 0.14
C GLY A 117 -14.94 1.77 0.30
N ASP A 118 -15.49 2.38 -0.77
CA ASP A 118 -16.35 3.57 -0.65
C ASP A 118 -17.73 3.19 -0.11
N PRO A 119 -18.16 3.66 1.09
CA PRO A 119 -19.46 3.33 1.67
C PRO A 119 -20.63 3.79 0.82
N LYS A 120 -20.49 4.86 0.03
CA LYS A 120 -21.52 5.34 -0.88
C LYS A 120 -21.82 4.36 -2.01
N SER A 121 -20.90 3.46 -2.30
CA SER A 121 -21.07 2.45 -3.36
C SER A 121 -22.14 1.39 -3.02
N LYS A 122 -22.55 1.28 -1.75
CA LYS A 122 -23.53 0.27 -1.31
C LYS A 122 -24.88 0.43 -1.99
N THR A 123 -25.34 1.67 -2.16
CA THR A 123 -26.66 2.03 -2.70
C THR A 123 -26.58 2.94 -3.92
N SER A 124 -25.39 3.08 -4.52
CA SER A 124 -25.20 3.98 -5.66
C SER A 124 -25.98 3.52 -6.89
N ALA A 125 -26.52 4.49 -7.63
CA ALA A 125 -27.10 4.24 -8.95
C ALA A 125 -26.00 3.91 -9.98
N ALA A 126 -26.39 3.27 -11.09
CA ALA A 126 -25.46 3.01 -12.19
C ALA A 126 -24.94 4.34 -12.76
N GLY A 127 -23.62 4.42 -13.04
CA GLY A 127 -22.96 5.63 -13.57
C GLY A 127 -22.74 6.75 -12.56
N GLU A 128 -23.15 6.60 -11.30
CA GLU A 128 -22.84 7.57 -10.25
C GLU A 128 -21.33 7.59 -9.95
N MET A 129 -20.74 8.79 -9.82
CA MET A 129 -19.34 8.97 -9.47
C MET A 129 -19.09 8.59 -8.02
N LEU A 130 -18.13 7.72 -7.78
CA LEU A 130 -17.75 7.18 -6.48
C LEU A 130 -16.29 7.52 -6.15
N GLY A 131 -15.86 7.15 -4.94
CA GLY A 131 -14.48 7.33 -4.47
C GLY A 131 -14.30 8.47 -3.46
N MET A 132 -15.38 9.20 -3.14
CA MET A 132 -15.37 10.32 -2.19
C MET A 132 -16.01 9.98 -0.84
N GLY A 133 -16.47 8.74 -0.66
CA GLY A 133 -17.02 8.28 0.61
C GLY A 133 -15.91 7.88 1.59
N ASP A 134 -16.11 8.15 2.88
CA ASP A 134 -15.24 7.74 3.96
C ASP A 134 -16.01 7.35 5.23
N VAL A 135 -15.29 6.97 6.28
CA VAL A 135 -15.83 6.60 7.60
C VAL A 135 -15.62 7.69 8.66
N GLY A 136 -15.22 8.90 8.25
CA GLY A 136 -15.02 10.06 9.12
C GLY A 136 -13.70 10.07 9.89
N TYR A 137 -12.76 9.18 9.58
CA TYR A 137 -11.43 9.18 10.14
C TYR A 137 -10.36 8.71 9.16
N THR A 138 -9.11 9.07 9.44
CA THR A 138 -7.93 8.64 8.68
C THR A 138 -7.01 7.79 9.56
N ILE A 139 -6.12 7.01 8.94
CA ILE A 139 -5.12 6.20 9.60
C ILE A 139 -3.74 6.79 9.29
N PRO A 140 -2.90 7.08 10.30
CA PRO A 140 -1.53 7.52 10.07
C PRO A 140 -0.77 6.56 9.17
N ALA A 141 0.11 7.10 8.31
CA ALA A 141 0.90 6.29 7.40
C ALA A 141 1.81 5.30 8.16
N GLU A 142 1.84 4.04 7.72
CA GLU A 142 2.71 2.99 8.25
C GLU A 142 3.66 2.51 7.14
N PHE A 143 4.65 3.34 6.80
CA PHE A 143 5.61 3.02 5.75
C PHE A 143 6.72 2.10 6.26
N ASP A 144 6.87 0.95 5.64
CA ASP A 144 7.98 0.01 5.84
C ASP A 144 8.65 -0.26 4.48
N SER A 145 9.94 -0.01 4.41
CA SER A 145 10.70 -0.20 3.15
C SER A 145 10.71 -1.66 2.66
N SER A 146 10.40 -2.64 3.50
CA SER A 146 10.27 -4.04 3.07
C SER A 146 8.93 -4.34 2.38
N LEU A 147 7.91 -3.49 2.61
CA LEU A 147 6.58 -3.58 2.01
C LEU A 147 6.50 -2.61 0.84
N TYR A 148 6.16 -3.11 -0.33
CA TYR A 148 6.21 -2.34 -1.57
C TYR A 148 5.11 -2.77 -2.55
N HIS A 149 4.79 -1.91 -3.52
CA HIS A 149 3.66 -2.06 -4.43
C HIS A 149 3.92 -3.07 -5.55
N LYS A 150 4.37 -4.29 -5.20
CA LYS A 150 4.44 -5.40 -6.14
C LYS A 150 3.03 -5.81 -6.59
N LYS A 151 2.92 -6.54 -7.71
CA LYS A 151 1.67 -7.18 -8.13
C LYS A 151 1.06 -7.98 -6.97
N GLY A 152 -0.23 -7.78 -6.73
CA GLY A 152 -0.98 -8.39 -5.62
C GLY A 152 -0.86 -7.65 -4.28
N ALA A 153 -0.10 -6.55 -4.16
CA ALA A 153 -0.07 -5.78 -2.92
C ALA A 153 -1.45 -5.20 -2.58
N LEU A 154 -1.87 -5.33 -1.31
CA LEU A 154 -3.04 -4.66 -0.74
C LEU A 154 -2.58 -3.36 -0.08
N CYS A 155 -3.16 -2.25 -0.48
CA CYS A 155 -2.73 -0.92 -0.10
C CYS A 155 -3.91 -0.05 0.32
N ALA A 156 -3.66 0.88 1.24
CA ALA A 156 -4.66 1.85 1.66
C ALA A 156 -4.74 3.03 0.68
N ALA A 157 -5.94 3.39 0.25
CA ALA A 157 -6.16 4.58 -0.54
C ALA A 157 -6.11 5.84 0.36
N ARG A 158 -5.87 7.00 -0.23
CA ARG A 158 -5.94 8.29 0.44
C ARG A 158 -6.27 9.43 -0.52
N THR A 159 -6.84 10.48 0.02
CA THR A 159 -6.80 11.81 -0.61
C THR A 159 -5.43 12.43 -0.39
N GLU A 160 -5.09 13.45 -1.17
CA GLU A 160 -3.82 14.16 -0.95
C GLU A 160 -3.85 14.91 0.37
N ASN A 161 -2.85 14.66 1.21
CA ASN A 161 -2.63 15.33 2.50
C ASN A 161 -1.14 15.27 2.86
N PRO A 162 -0.61 16.27 3.60
CA PRO A 162 0.81 16.34 3.95
C PRO A 162 1.32 15.16 4.78
N GLU A 163 0.49 14.64 5.68
CA GLU A 163 0.80 13.55 6.58
C GLU A 163 0.78 12.18 5.87
N LYS A 164 0.31 12.14 4.61
CA LYS A 164 0.08 10.91 3.85
C LYS A 164 -0.83 9.91 4.57
N ALA A 165 -1.70 10.42 5.46
CA ALA A 165 -2.66 9.61 6.18
C ALA A 165 -3.64 8.96 5.22
N SER A 166 -3.97 7.69 5.49
CA SER A 166 -4.84 6.87 4.65
C SER A 166 -6.31 7.08 4.99
N SER A 167 -7.20 6.86 4.01
CA SER A 167 -8.64 6.66 4.27
C SER A 167 -8.85 5.52 5.26
N GLY A 168 -9.80 5.68 6.18
CA GLY A 168 -10.15 4.63 7.14
C GLY A 168 -10.81 3.39 6.51
N CYS A 169 -11.26 3.46 5.25
CA CYS A 169 -12.00 2.34 4.64
C CYS A 169 -11.62 2.00 3.20
N GLN A 170 -11.09 2.95 2.42
CA GLN A 170 -10.79 2.69 1.02
C GLN A 170 -9.43 2.01 0.84
N PHE A 171 -9.42 0.98 0.02
CA PHE A 171 -8.23 0.18 -0.29
C PHE A 171 -8.12 -0.07 -1.79
N TYR A 172 -6.95 -0.50 -2.23
CA TYR A 172 -6.75 -1.00 -3.59
C TYR A 172 -5.83 -2.22 -3.61
N ILE A 173 -6.01 -3.06 -4.64
CA ILE A 173 -5.16 -4.20 -4.92
C ILE A 173 -4.40 -3.90 -6.21
N VAL A 174 -3.09 -4.00 -6.17
CA VAL A 174 -2.21 -3.74 -7.31
C VAL A 174 -2.33 -4.86 -8.34
N GLN A 175 -2.79 -4.55 -9.54
CA GLN A 175 -2.60 -5.41 -10.69
C GLN A 175 -1.20 -5.21 -11.25
N GLY A 176 -0.85 -3.96 -11.52
CA GLY A 176 0.44 -3.54 -12.05
C GLY A 176 0.76 -4.10 -13.43
N ARG A 177 1.93 -3.74 -13.94
CA ARG A 177 2.58 -4.31 -15.13
C ARG A 177 4.06 -4.52 -14.85
N ASN A 178 4.74 -5.23 -15.71
CA ASN A 178 6.20 -5.37 -15.62
C ASN A 178 6.87 -4.01 -15.84
N ILE A 179 7.87 -3.70 -15.02
CA ILE A 179 8.58 -2.42 -15.03
C ILE A 179 9.98 -2.66 -15.58
N SER A 180 10.37 -1.88 -16.58
CA SER A 180 11.70 -1.97 -17.17
C SER A 180 12.78 -1.42 -16.24
N GLU A 181 14.05 -1.80 -16.49
CA GLU A 181 15.20 -1.30 -15.73
C GLU A 181 15.32 0.24 -15.84
N GLY A 182 15.08 0.79 -17.04
CA GLY A 182 15.11 2.24 -17.25
C GLY A 182 14.03 2.98 -16.46
N GLU A 183 12.80 2.43 -16.40
CA GLU A 183 11.73 3.01 -15.58
C GLU A 183 12.06 2.98 -14.09
N LEU A 184 12.64 1.87 -13.58
CA LEU A 184 13.09 1.79 -12.19
C LEU A 184 14.17 2.83 -11.87
N ASN A 185 15.14 3.03 -12.78
CA ASN A 185 16.17 4.06 -12.62
C ASN A 185 15.57 5.46 -12.54
N ASN A 186 14.60 5.77 -13.40
CA ASN A 186 13.90 7.05 -13.39
C ASN A 186 13.11 7.26 -12.09
N ILE A 187 12.42 6.24 -11.61
CA ILE A 187 11.68 6.30 -10.33
C ILE A 187 12.64 6.52 -9.17
N GLU A 188 13.76 5.80 -9.09
CA GLU A 188 14.79 6.01 -8.07
C GLU A 188 15.35 7.43 -8.09
N GLN A 189 15.58 7.98 -9.27
CA GLN A 189 16.09 9.34 -9.42
C GLN A 189 15.07 10.39 -8.94
N GLN A 190 13.79 10.20 -9.25
CA GLN A 190 12.73 11.16 -8.88
C GLN A 190 12.33 11.05 -7.41
N SER A 191 12.25 9.85 -6.86
CA SER A 191 11.77 9.59 -5.49
C SER A 191 12.86 9.59 -4.42
N GLY A 192 14.13 9.42 -4.81
CA GLY A 192 15.24 9.18 -3.89
C GLY A 192 15.27 7.78 -3.27
N ILE A 193 14.27 6.94 -3.54
CA ILE A 193 14.21 5.56 -3.05
C ILE A 193 15.24 4.73 -3.83
N LYS A 194 15.93 3.81 -3.13
CA LYS A 194 16.83 2.84 -3.76
C LYS A 194 16.27 1.43 -3.62
N TYR A 195 16.12 0.76 -4.76
CA TYR A 195 15.62 -0.61 -4.80
C TYR A 195 16.80 -1.62 -4.73
N SER A 196 16.66 -2.60 -3.84
CA SER A 196 17.57 -3.76 -3.84
C SER A 196 17.40 -4.57 -5.13
N SER A 197 18.42 -5.34 -5.50
CA SER A 197 18.36 -6.23 -6.68
C SER A 197 17.15 -7.16 -6.66
N ALA A 198 16.77 -7.67 -5.47
CA ALA A 198 15.61 -8.53 -5.31
C ALA A 198 14.29 -7.81 -5.63
N LYS A 199 14.11 -6.55 -5.16
CA LYS A 199 12.92 -5.75 -5.49
C LYS A 199 12.86 -5.38 -6.96
N ARG A 200 14.00 -4.98 -7.55
CA ARG A 200 14.10 -4.70 -8.98
C ARG A 200 13.69 -5.93 -9.80
N MET A 201 14.21 -7.11 -9.43
CA MET A 201 13.82 -8.36 -10.08
C MET A 201 12.31 -8.62 -9.95
N THR A 202 11.72 -8.40 -8.76
CA THR A 202 10.28 -8.57 -8.54
C THR A 202 9.47 -7.65 -9.45
N TYR A 203 9.78 -6.36 -9.54
CA TYR A 203 9.09 -5.42 -10.41
C TYR A 203 9.24 -5.76 -11.89
N LYS A 204 10.39 -6.26 -12.31
CA LYS A 204 10.66 -6.67 -13.69
C LYS A 204 9.89 -7.94 -14.08
N MET A 205 9.84 -8.93 -13.18
CA MET A 205 9.28 -10.25 -13.48
C MET A 205 7.80 -10.39 -13.14
N LYS A 206 7.39 -9.86 -11.99
CA LYS A 206 6.00 -9.96 -11.49
C LYS A 206 5.19 -8.70 -11.78
N GLY A 207 5.86 -7.55 -11.85
CA GLY A 207 5.21 -6.26 -12.03
C GLY A 207 4.84 -5.58 -10.73
N GLY A 208 4.19 -4.43 -10.88
CA GLY A 208 3.74 -3.60 -9.78
C GLY A 208 3.62 -2.12 -10.15
N THR A 209 3.62 -1.26 -9.13
CA THR A 209 3.47 0.19 -9.28
C THR A 209 4.49 0.93 -8.38
N PRO A 210 5.80 0.82 -8.68
CA PRO A 210 6.87 1.31 -7.78
C PRO A 210 6.80 2.82 -7.50
N PHE A 211 6.18 3.62 -8.37
CA PHE A 211 6.01 5.06 -8.16
C PHE A 211 5.10 5.41 -6.96
N LEU A 212 4.39 4.44 -6.38
CA LEU A 212 3.58 4.60 -5.17
C LEU A 212 4.35 4.25 -3.88
N ASP A 213 5.54 3.64 -3.98
CA ASP A 213 6.30 3.23 -2.82
C ASP A 213 6.62 4.43 -1.91
N MET A 214 6.48 4.22 -0.58
CA MET A 214 6.65 5.25 0.45
C MET A 214 5.70 6.46 0.32
N ASN A 215 4.64 6.34 -0.50
CA ASN A 215 3.58 7.33 -0.63
C ASN A 215 2.21 6.79 -0.21
N TYR A 216 2.04 5.47 -0.21
CA TYR A 216 0.82 4.78 0.24
C TYR A 216 1.22 3.59 1.11
N THR A 217 0.44 3.31 2.16
CA THR A 217 0.71 2.17 3.05
C THR A 217 0.32 0.86 2.38
N VAL A 218 1.27 -0.07 2.33
CA VAL A 218 1.05 -1.46 1.92
C VAL A 218 0.83 -2.29 3.16
N PHE A 219 -0.35 -2.89 3.35
CA PHE A 219 -0.70 -3.58 4.60
C PHE A 219 -1.09 -5.05 4.42
N GLY A 220 -0.96 -5.57 3.20
CA GLY A 220 -1.21 -6.98 2.90
C GLY A 220 -0.83 -7.36 1.48
N GLU A 221 -1.16 -8.57 1.11
CA GLU A 221 -0.97 -9.07 -0.25
C GLU A 221 -2.00 -10.14 -0.60
N VAL A 222 -2.28 -10.31 -1.88
CA VAL A 222 -3.06 -11.43 -2.42
C VAL A 222 -2.24 -12.71 -2.25
N GLU A 223 -2.81 -13.68 -1.53
CA GLU A 223 -2.24 -15.02 -1.36
C GLU A 223 -2.74 -15.97 -2.46
N SER A 224 -4.03 -15.86 -2.84
CA SER A 224 -4.63 -16.57 -3.98
C SER A 224 -5.75 -15.74 -4.60
N GLY A 225 -6.14 -16.05 -5.85
CA GLY A 225 -7.16 -15.30 -6.58
C GLY A 225 -6.59 -14.11 -7.38
N MET A 226 -5.30 -14.12 -7.73
CA MET A 226 -4.71 -13.06 -8.57
C MET A 226 -5.29 -13.05 -9.98
N GLU A 227 -5.77 -14.18 -10.47
CA GLU A 227 -6.53 -14.32 -11.71
C GLU A 227 -7.87 -13.55 -11.66
N VAL A 228 -8.54 -13.54 -10.49
CA VAL A 228 -9.78 -12.77 -10.26
C VAL A 228 -9.48 -11.28 -10.28
N VAL A 229 -8.38 -10.85 -9.64
CA VAL A 229 -7.92 -9.45 -9.73
C VAL A 229 -7.66 -9.05 -11.18
N ASN A 230 -7.05 -9.91 -12.00
CA ASN A 230 -6.81 -9.65 -13.42
C ASN A 230 -8.12 -9.59 -14.21
N SER A 231 -9.10 -10.46 -13.94
CA SER A 231 -10.42 -10.44 -14.58
C SER A 231 -11.15 -9.13 -14.27
N ILE A 232 -11.20 -8.72 -13.00
CA ILE A 232 -11.79 -7.45 -12.59
C ILE A 232 -11.08 -6.26 -13.26
N ALA A 233 -9.74 -6.28 -13.34
CA ALA A 233 -8.97 -5.21 -13.95
C ALA A 233 -9.16 -5.10 -15.48
N ALA A 234 -9.76 -6.10 -16.11
CA ALA A 234 -10.00 -6.16 -17.56
C ALA A 234 -11.45 -5.80 -17.96
N VAL A 235 -12.36 -5.60 -17.01
CA VAL A 235 -13.76 -5.30 -17.34
C VAL A 235 -13.92 -3.93 -18.02
N PRO A 236 -14.94 -3.75 -18.87
CA PRO A 236 -15.30 -2.45 -19.41
C PRO A 236 -15.64 -1.45 -18.28
N VAL A 237 -15.14 -0.24 -18.38
CA VAL A 237 -15.34 0.84 -17.43
C VAL A 237 -15.90 2.09 -18.10
N ASP A 238 -16.60 2.93 -17.33
CA ASP A 238 -17.06 4.24 -17.75
C ASP A 238 -15.94 5.32 -17.73
N ASN A 239 -16.32 6.57 -17.98
CA ASN A 239 -15.38 7.69 -17.97
C ASN A 239 -14.76 7.97 -16.59
N PHE A 240 -15.39 7.54 -15.51
CA PHE A 240 -14.90 7.64 -14.12
C PHE A 240 -14.09 6.43 -13.70
N LYS A 241 -13.85 5.47 -14.62
CA LYS A 241 -13.17 4.19 -14.34
C LYS A 241 -13.96 3.25 -13.43
N ARG A 242 -15.27 3.46 -13.30
CA ARG A 242 -16.18 2.53 -12.65
C ARG A 242 -16.53 1.41 -13.62
N PRO A 243 -16.51 0.13 -13.19
CA PRO A 243 -17.04 -0.97 -13.99
C PRO A 243 -18.48 -0.69 -14.46
N ILE A 244 -18.77 -0.88 -15.77
CA ILE A 244 -20.11 -0.70 -16.33
C ILE A 244 -21.09 -1.67 -15.66
N LYS A 245 -20.65 -2.91 -15.40
CA LYS A 245 -21.38 -3.88 -14.59
C LYS A 245 -20.77 -3.89 -13.20
N ASP A 246 -21.57 -3.55 -12.20
CA ASP A 246 -21.14 -3.48 -10.81
C ASP A 246 -20.48 -4.78 -10.33
N ILE A 247 -19.32 -4.67 -9.70
CA ILE A 247 -18.61 -5.77 -9.07
C ILE A 247 -18.69 -5.58 -7.55
N ARG A 248 -19.63 -6.32 -6.94
CA ARG A 248 -19.87 -6.27 -5.50
C ARG A 248 -18.97 -7.22 -4.76
N MET A 249 -18.61 -6.83 -3.53
CA MET A 249 -17.78 -7.65 -2.65
C MET A 249 -18.51 -8.04 -1.37
N ARG A 250 -18.11 -9.15 -0.81
CA ARG A 250 -18.35 -9.57 0.57
C ARG A 250 -17.04 -10.03 1.17
N MET A 251 -16.80 -9.72 2.44
CA MET A 251 -15.55 -10.09 3.10
C MET A 251 -15.79 -10.90 4.36
N GLU A 252 -14.91 -11.88 4.59
CA GLU A 252 -14.92 -12.68 5.81
C GLU A 252 -13.50 -13.03 6.27
N ILE A 253 -13.30 -13.12 7.59
CA ILE A 253 -12.04 -13.58 8.16
C ILE A 253 -11.94 -15.08 7.97
N ILE A 254 -10.82 -15.57 7.45
CA ILE A 254 -10.51 -16.98 7.41
C ILE A 254 -9.91 -17.36 8.78
N LEU A 255 -10.64 -18.17 9.52
CA LEU A 255 -10.13 -18.72 10.77
C LEU A 255 -9.05 -19.78 10.49
N PRO A 256 -8.00 -19.89 11.32
CA PRO A 256 -7.06 -21.00 11.23
C PRO A 256 -7.83 -22.32 11.30
N THR A 257 -7.56 -23.24 10.39
CA THR A 257 -8.09 -24.59 10.48
C THR A 257 -7.42 -25.25 11.69
N GLU A 258 -8.18 -25.63 12.72
CA GLU A 258 -7.65 -26.47 13.80
C GLU A 258 -7.11 -27.76 13.15
N GLU A 259 -5.79 -27.94 13.18
CA GLU A 259 -5.20 -29.24 12.84
C GLU A 259 -5.76 -30.25 13.86
N LYS A 260 -6.66 -31.10 13.39
CA LYS A 260 -7.07 -32.27 14.20
C LYS A 260 -5.80 -33.06 14.45
N THR A 261 -5.27 -32.93 15.65
CA THR A 261 -4.28 -33.89 16.15
C THR A 261 -4.98 -35.23 16.27
N ASP A 262 -4.84 -36.11 15.27
CA ASP A 262 -5.19 -37.49 15.37
C ASP A 262 -4.33 -38.09 16.48
N SER A 263 -4.87 -38.08 17.70
CA SER A 263 -4.36 -38.86 18.80
C SER A 263 -4.64 -40.34 18.46
N LYS A 264 -3.73 -40.96 17.71
CA LYS A 264 -3.68 -42.42 17.64
C LYS A 264 -3.42 -42.95 19.05
N LYS A 265 -4.47 -43.53 19.66
CA LYS A 265 -4.36 -44.49 20.76
C LYS A 265 -3.79 -45.80 20.26
#